data_47b794cb544407d804779207db7d84fa
#
_entry.id   47b794cb544407d804779207db7d84fa
#
_cell.length_a   1.000
_cell.length_b   1.000
_cell.length_c   1.000
_cell.angle_alpha   90.00
_cell.angle_beta   90.00
_cell.angle_gamma   90.00
#
_symmetry.space_group_name_H-M   'P 1'
#
loop_
_entity.id
_entity.type
_entity.pdbx_description
1 polymer ?
#
loop_
_entity_poly.entity_id
_entity_poly.type
_entity_poly.pdbx_seq_one_letter_code
_entity_poly.pdbx_strand_id
1 'polypeptide(L)'
;MKKTIAIRPREATQIPEPPIARFLFADTRMAWLWLIIRVYVGYEWLTAGLEKLTGRDFTIGATFGKVVSSPWVFGAHDGAAIKGFVAGALAQAGGPHPAVQGWYAAFLQHFVLPNAGLFAYMVTFGEVLVGVALILGILTGIAAFFGVFMNMNYLLAGTVSTNPILGFLALFLILAWRVAGFYGLDSYILPLLGTPWTGTLAHKPTPTAATPSRKPVAVQ
;
A
#
# COMPACT_ATOMS: atom_id res chain seq x y z
N MET A 1 -30.69 36.92 -21.18
CA MET A 1 -29.92 35.66 -21.51
C MET A 1 -30.00 34.72 -20.33
N LYS A 2 -30.75 33.61 -20.43
CA LYS A 2 -30.78 32.56 -19.41
C LYS A 2 -29.50 31.72 -19.51
N LYS A 3 -28.62 31.81 -18.51
CA LYS A 3 -27.46 30.90 -18.39
C LYS A 3 -27.99 29.50 -18.12
N THR A 4 -27.97 28.64 -19.13
CA THR A 4 -28.21 27.20 -18.94
C THR A 4 -26.98 26.61 -18.23
N ILE A 5 -27.15 26.27 -16.96
CA ILE A 5 -26.10 25.54 -16.21
C ILE A 5 -26.12 24.10 -16.72
N ALA A 6 -25.15 23.70 -17.49
CA ALA A 6 -24.97 22.31 -17.90
C ALA A 6 -24.58 21.47 -16.70
N ILE A 7 -25.49 20.64 -16.18
CA ILE A 7 -25.28 19.80 -14.98
C ILE A 7 -24.34 18.59 -15.25
N ARG A 8 -24.12 18.23 -16.52
CA ARG A 8 -23.20 17.17 -16.94
C ARG A 8 -22.48 17.56 -18.22
N PRO A 9 -21.14 17.47 -18.26
CA PRO A 9 -20.42 17.58 -19.52
C PRO A 9 -20.77 16.35 -20.38
N ARG A 10 -21.43 16.58 -21.52
CA ARG A 10 -21.94 15.51 -22.40
C ARG A 10 -20.83 14.78 -23.21
N GLU A 11 -19.60 15.30 -23.24
CA GLU A 11 -18.55 14.83 -24.15
C GLU A 11 -17.21 14.52 -23.47
N ALA A 12 -17.04 14.75 -22.15
CA ALA A 12 -15.79 14.46 -21.48
C ALA A 12 -15.73 12.99 -21.05
N THR A 13 -14.93 12.19 -21.73
CA THR A 13 -14.59 10.81 -21.33
C THR A 13 -13.59 10.76 -20.18
N GLN A 14 -12.85 11.86 -19.95
CA GLN A 14 -11.88 12.00 -18.88
C GLN A 14 -12.17 13.25 -18.03
N ILE A 15 -12.19 13.08 -16.72
CA ILE A 15 -12.34 14.18 -15.78
C ILE A 15 -10.93 14.59 -15.37
N PRO A 16 -10.50 15.87 -15.58
CA PRO A 16 -9.19 16.33 -15.19
C PRO A 16 -9.02 16.30 -13.67
N GLU A 17 -7.87 15.82 -13.22
CA GLU A 17 -7.53 15.81 -11.79
C GLU A 17 -7.44 17.25 -11.23
N PRO A 18 -7.94 17.50 -10.00
CA PRO A 18 -7.75 18.78 -9.34
C PRO A 18 -6.26 19.14 -9.21
N PRO A 19 -5.87 20.43 -9.32
CA PRO A 19 -4.46 20.82 -9.32
C PRO A 19 -3.70 20.35 -8.08
N ILE A 20 -4.32 20.36 -6.91
CA ILE A 20 -3.70 19.92 -5.64
C ILE A 20 -3.46 18.41 -5.66
N ALA A 21 -4.45 17.62 -6.07
CA ALA A 21 -4.31 16.17 -6.17
C ALA A 21 -3.23 15.78 -7.18
N ARG A 22 -3.23 16.43 -8.35
CA ARG A 22 -2.19 16.24 -9.36
C ARG A 22 -0.80 16.58 -8.84
N PHE A 23 -0.63 17.71 -8.15
CA PHE A 23 0.64 18.09 -7.54
C PHE A 23 1.09 17.07 -6.51
N LEU A 24 0.20 16.63 -5.62
CA LEU A 24 0.55 15.72 -4.54
C LEU A 24 0.84 14.29 -5.04
N PHE A 25 0.00 13.75 -5.94
CA PHE A 25 0.01 12.32 -6.31
C PHE A 25 0.58 12.01 -7.68
N ALA A 26 0.90 13.03 -8.49
CA ALA A 26 1.37 12.82 -9.86
C ALA A 26 2.57 13.72 -10.25
N ASP A 27 3.08 14.58 -9.36
CA ASP A 27 4.23 15.44 -9.63
C ASP A 27 5.48 14.89 -8.93
N THR A 28 6.55 14.68 -9.69
CA THR A 28 7.82 14.15 -9.17
C THR A 28 8.50 15.06 -8.15
N ARG A 29 8.13 16.34 -8.08
CA ARG A 29 8.61 17.26 -7.02
C ARG A 29 8.18 16.82 -5.63
N MET A 30 7.10 16.03 -5.52
CA MET A 30 6.63 15.46 -4.25
C MET A 30 7.22 14.08 -3.95
N ALA A 31 8.02 13.51 -4.83
CA ALA A 31 8.56 12.15 -4.68
C ALA A 31 9.41 11.96 -3.41
N TRP A 32 10.09 13.02 -2.94
CA TRP A 32 10.87 12.97 -1.69
C TRP A 32 9.99 12.77 -0.45
N LEU A 33 8.81 13.40 -0.42
CA LEU A 33 7.83 13.21 0.66
C LEU A 33 7.37 11.74 0.69
N TRP A 34 7.02 11.21 -0.47
CA TRP A 34 6.57 9.83 -0.60
C TRP A 34 7.68 8.82 -0.31
N LEU A 35 8.95 9.16 -0.59
CA LEU A 35 10.09 8.35 -0.19
C LEU A 35 10.13 8.18 1.34
N ILE A 36 10.01 9.29 2.10
CA ILE A 36 10.04 9.25 3.57
C ILE A 36 8.89 8.39 4.10
N ILE A 37 7.66 8.64 3.63
CA ILE A 37 6.48 7.89 4.06
C ILE A 37 6.62 6.41 3.73
N ARG A 38 7.08 6.09 2.53
CA ARG A 38 7.29 4.73 2.05
C ARG A 38 8.31 3.96 2.88
N VAL A 39 9.46 4.59 3.15
CA VAL A 39 10.53 3.98 3.96
C VAL A 39 10.04 3.76 5.40
N TYR A 40 9.33 4.71 5.98
CA TYR A 40 8.76 4.57 7.31
C TYR A 40 7.77 3.40 7.38
N VAL A 41 6.77 3.38 6.50
CA VAL A 41 5.77 2.29 6.47
C VAL A 41 6.45 0.94 6.19
N GLY A 42 7.42 0.92 5.27
CA GLY A 42 8.19 -0.30 4.97
C GLY A 42 9.04 -0.79 6.14
N TYR A 43 9.63 0.12 6.90
CA TYR A 43 10.39 -0.20 8.12
C TYR A 43 9.49 -0.87 9.18
N GLU A 44 8.31 -0.31 9.45
CA GLU A 44 7.36 -0.87 10.42
C GLU A 44 6.90 -2.29 10.01
N TRP A 45 6.58 -2.50 8.74
CA TRP A 45 6.24 -3.83 8.22
C TRP A 45 7.42 -4.82 8.28
N LEU A 46 8.62 -4.37 7.92
CA LEU A 46 9.79 -5.24 7.92
C LEU A 46 10.18 -5.68 9.32
N THR A 47 10.21 -4.75 10.29
CA THR A 47 10.54 -5.07 11.68
C THR A 47 9.52 -6.02 12.30
N ALA A 48 8.22 -5.80 12.05
CA ALA A 48 7.16 -6.69 12.52
C ALA A 48 7.27 -8.11 11.92
N GLY A 49 7.56 -8.19 10.61
CA GLY A 49 7.74 -9.48 9.94
C GLY A 49 9.02 -10.21 10.39
N LEU A 50 10.13 -9.50 10.57
CA LEU A 50 11.37 -10.08 11.07
C LEU A 50 11.25 -10.55 12.52
N GLU A 51 10.51 -9.84 13.38
CA GLU A 51 10.20 -10.30 14.72
C GLU A 51 9.44 -11.63 14.68
N LYS A 52 8.38 -11.74 13.87
CA LYS A 52 7.63 -12.99 13.70
C LYS A 52 8.48 -14.13 13.13
N LEU A 53 9.42 -13.79 12.25
CA LEU A 53 10.32 -14.77 11.64
C LEU A 53 11.36 -15.31 12.61
N THR A 54 11.94 -14.44 13.47
CA THR A 54 13.12 -14.77 14.28
C THR A 54 12.89 -14.77 15.79
N GLY A 55 11.76 -14.20 16.24
CA GLY A 55 11.48 -13.94 17.66
C GLY A 55 12.29 -12.79 18.27
N ARG A 56 13.01 -12.01 17.45
CA ARG A 56 13.87 -10.90 17.90
C ARG A 56 13.32 -9.56 17.47
N ASP A 57 13.51 -8.57 18.32
CA ASP A 57 13.16 -7.19 18.03
C ASP A 57 14.18 -6.55 17.06
N PHE A 58 13.70 -5.97 15.98
CA PHE A 58 14.49 -5.21 15.01
C PHE A 58 14.16 -3.71 15.01
N THR A 59 13.34 -3.27 15.97
CA THR A 59 13.04 -1.85 16.14
C THR A 59 14.28 -1.12 16.66
N ILE A 60 14.63 0.00 16.05
CA ILE A 60 15.78 0.82 16.48
C ILE A 60 15.53 1.31 17.90
N GLY A 61 16.32 0.80 18.86
CA GLY A 61 16.15 1.15 20.26
C GLY A 61 16.89 0.21 21.21
N ALA A 62 16.54 0.27 22.49
CA ALA A 62 17.20 -0.48 23.57
C ALA A 62 16.97 -2.00 23.50
N THR A 63 15.99 -2.45 22.75
CA THR A 63 15.60 -3.87 22.60
C THR A 63 16.10 -4.50 21.30
N PHE A 64 16.79 -3.74 20.44
CA PHE A 64 17.30 -4.22 19.16
C PHE A 64 18.12 -5.52 19.32
N GLY A 65 17.75 -6.55 18.57
CA GLY A 65 18.39 -7.86 18.57
C GLY A 65 18.04 -8.77 19.75
N LYS A 66 17.32 -8.28 20.77
CA LYS A 66 16.90 -9.12 21.90
C LYS A 66 15.74 -10.04 21.49
N VAL A 67 15.71 -11.24 22.11
CA VAL A 67 14.58 -12.15 21.99
C VAL A 67 13.40 -11.58 22.77
N VAL A 68 12.27 -11.35 22.10
CA VAL A 68 11.04 -10.75 22.65
C VAL A 68 9.83 -11.65 22.52
N SER A 69 9.88 -12.61 21.59
CA SER A 69 8.77 -13.54 21.32
C SER A 69 9.32 -14.89 20.82
N SER A 70 8.46 -15.87 20.65
CA SER A 70 8.79 -17.09 19.91
C SER A 70 8.52 -16.86 18.42
N PRO A 71 9.36 -17.43 17.51
CA PRO A 71 9.08 -17.40 16.09
C PRO A 71 7.69 -17.98 15.76
N TRP A 72 7.01 -17.39 14.78
CA TRP A 72 5.69 -17.85 14.34
C TRP A 72 5.75 -18.99 13.34
N VAL A 73 6.92 -19.16 12.74
CA VAL A 73 7.20 -20.10 11.64
C VAL A 73 8.52 -20.84 11.88
N PHE A 74 8.68 -21.98 11.21
CA PHE A 74 9.89 -22.84 11.32
C PHE A 74 10.17 -23.37 12.73
N GLY A 75 9.16 -23.41 13.61
CA GLY A 75 9.28 -23.89 14.98
C GLY A 75 8.40 -25.12 15.25
N ALA A 76 8.58 -25.70 16.43
CA ALA A 76 7.76 -26.83 16.89
C ALA A 76 6.28 -26.49 17.10
N HIS A 77 5.95 -25.19 17.17
CA HIS A 77 4.61 -24.69 17.48
C HIS A 77 4.07 -23.76 16.40
N ASP A 78 4.30 -24.08 15.13
CA ASP A 78 3.78 -23.31 13.99
C ASP A 78 2.28 -23.11 14.12
N GLY A 79 1.86 -21.84 13.95
CA GLY A 79 0.45 -21.43 14.09
C GLY A 79 -0.02 -21.16 15.52
N ALA A 80 0.75 -21.41 16.57
CA ALA A 80 0.35 -21.13 17.95
C ALA A 80 0.04 -19.64 18.15
N ALA A 81 0.85 -18.74 17.59
CA ALA A 81 0.63 -17.29 17.63
C ALA A 81 -0.70 -16.88 16.96
N ILE A 82 -1.02 -17.46 15.81
CA ILE A 82 -2.31 -17.23 15.13
C ILE A 82 -3.48 -17.74 15.96
N LYS A 83 -3.36 -18.90 16.61
CA LYS A 83 -4.40 -19.42 17.52
C LYS A 83 -4.62 -18.46 18.69
N GLY A 84 -3.56 -17.96 19.30
CA GLY A 84 -3.63 -16.93 20.35
C GLY A 84 -4.28 -15.63 19.87
N PHE A 85 -3.88 -15.17 18.70
CA PHE A 85 -4.46 -13.97 18.05
C PHE A 85 -5.98 -14.14 17.81
N VAL A 86 -6.38 -15.28 17.23
CA VAL A 86 -7.81 -15.59 17.00
C VAL A 86 -8.58 -15.68 18.33
N ALA A 87 -8.03 -16.33 19.35
CA ALA A 87 -8.66 -16.40 20.67
C ALA A 87 -8.90 -15.00 21.26
N GLY A 88 -7.91 -14.11 21.17
CA GLY A 88 -8.03 -12.71 21.59
C GLY A 88 -9.08 -11.92 20.81
N ALA A 89 -9.19 -12.13 19.50
CA ALA A 89 -10.21 -11.52 18.66
C ALA A 89 -11.62 -12.03 19.00
N LEU A 90 -11.79 -13.35 19.18
CA LEU A 90 -13.08 -13.95 19.55
C LEU A 90 -13.57 -13.48 20.92
N ALA A 91 -12.67 -13.23 21.88
CA ALA A 91 -13.03 -12.65 23.17
C ALA A 91 -13.63 -11.24 23.04
N GLN A 92 -13.35 -10.52 21.96
CA GLN A 92 -13.87 -9.17 21.67
C GLN A 92 -15.13 -9.18 20.78
N ALA A 93 -15.62 -10.37 20.38
CA ALA A 93 -16.79 -10.51 19.52
C ALA A 93 -18.13 -10.54 20.28
N GLY A 94 -18.10 -10.51 21.62
CA GLY A 94 -19.28 -10.55 22.49
C GLY A 94 -19.70 -9.18 23.00
N GLY A 95 -20.91 -9.14 23.59
CA GLY A 95 -21.45 -7.95 24.25
C GLY A 95 -22.24 -7.00 23.34
N PRO A 96 -22.79 -5.91 23.90
CA PRO A 96 -23.69 -4.99 23.17
C PRO A 96 -22.96 -4.11 22.13
N HIS A 97 -21.65 -3.90 22.26
CA HIS A 97 -20.81 -3.13 21.33
C HIS A 97 -19.52 -3.90 21.03
N PRO A 98 -19.59 -5.00 20.25
CA PRO A 98 -18.43 -5.82 19.98
C PRO A 98 -17.39 -5.08 19.11
N ALA A 99 -16.12 -5.15 19.49
CA ALA A 99 -15.02 -4.62 18.67
C ALA A 99 -14.80 -5.48 17.41
N VAL A 100 -15.06 -6.79 17.51
CA VAL A 100 -14.99 -7.75 16.41
C VAL A 100 -16.39 -8.13 15.96
N GLN A 101 -16.69 -7.86 14.70
CA GLN A 101 -18.01 -8.15 14.13
C GLN A 101 -18.24 -9.66 13.96
N GLY A 102 -19.50 -10.12 14.18
CA GLY A 102 -19.84 -11.54 14.17
C GLY A 102 -19.46 -12.29 12.88
N TRP A 103 -19.61 -11.66 11.72
CA TRP A 103 -19.19 -12.26 10.44
C TRP A 103 -17.67 -12.48 10.37
N TYR A 104 -16.89 -11.56 10.93
CA TYR A 104 -15.42 -11.67 10.94
C TYR A 104 -14.97 -12.69 12.00
N ALA A 105 -15.62 -12.72 13.16
CA ALA A 105 -15.41 -13.77 14.16
C ALA A 105 -15.67 -15.17 13.59
N ALA A 106 -16.73 -15.35 12.82
CA ALA A 106 -17.02 -16.60 12.12
C ALA A 106 -15.93 -16.96 11.10
N PHE A 107 -15.44 -15.98 10.32
CA PHE A 107 -14.31 -16.19 9.41
C PHE A 107 -13.05 -16.64 10.17
N LEU A 108 -12.70 -15.96 11.27
CA LEU A 108 -11.56 -16.33 12.10
C LEU A 108 -11.69 -17.76 12.65
N GLN A 109 -12.88 -18.10 13.17
CA GLN A 109 -13.14 -19.39 13.81
C GLN A 109 -13.17 -20.56 12.82
N HIS A 110 -13.83 -20.38 11.67
CA HIS A 110 -14.08 -21.48 10.72
C HIS A 110 -13.06 -21.57 9.61
N PHE A 111 -12.32 -20.53 9.31
CA PHE A 111 -11.36 -20.51 8.22
C PHE A 111 -9.91 -20.30 8.69
N VAL A 112 -9.65 -19.28 9.52
CA VAL A 112 -8.28 -18.97 9.96
C VAL A 112 -7.78 -19.97 11.00
N LEU A 113 -8.57 -20.28 12.02
CA LEU A 113 -8.15 -21.14 13.14
C LEU A 113 -7.79 -22.57 12.69
N PRO A 114 -8.57 -23.25 11.82
CA PRO A 114 -8.17 -24.58 11.31
C PRO A 114 -6.90 -24.57 10.47
N ASN A 115 -6.57 -23.43 9.85
CA ASN A 115 -5.42 -23.23 8.98
C ASN A 115 -4.34 -22.35 9.63
N ALA A 116 -4.25 -22.34 10.96
CA ALA A 116 -3.39 -21.40 11.69
C ALA A 116 -1.92 -21.45 11.29
N GLY A 117 -1.38 -22.63 10.97
CA GLY A 117 -0.02 -22.78 10.46
C GLY A 117 0.17 -22.04 9.13
N LEU A 118 -0.72 -22.25 8.16
CA LEU A 118 -0.66 -21.56 6.87
C LEU A 118 -0.73 -20.03 7.05
N PHE A 119 -1.64 -19.55 7.90
CA PHE A 119 -1.77 -18.13 8.18
C PHE A 119 -0.55 -17.55 8.89
N ALA A 120 0.15 -18.30 9.74
CA ALA A 120 1.40 -17.86 10.32
C ALA A 120 2.46 -17.56 9.25
N TYR A 121 2.61 -18.45 8.27
CA TYR A 121 3.50 -18.22 7.14
C TYR A 121 3.05 -17.06 6.27
N MET A 122 1.76 -17.00 5.89
CA MET A 122 1.23 -15.91 5.06
C MET A 122 1.42 -14.53 5.69
N VAL A 123 1.15 -14.41 6.99
CA VAL A 123 1.33 -13.13 7.72
C VAL A 123 2.80 -12.78 7.81
N THR A 124 3.64 -13.69 8.30
CA THR A 124 5.08 -13.42 8.50
C THR A 124 5.77 -13.02 7.20
N PHE A 125 5.61 -13.81 6.14
CA PHE A 125 6.23 -13.51 4.84
C PHE A 125 5.54 -12.33 4.14
N GLY A 126 4.24 -12.15 4.31
CA GLY A 126 3.50 -11.01 3.80
C GLY A 126 4.07 -9.69 4.35
N GLU A 127 4.29 -9.60 5.67
CA GLU A 127 4.88 -8.44 6.32
C GLU A 127 6.32 -8.17 5.84
N VAL A 128 7.16 -9.21 5.78
CA VAL A 128 8.54 -9.08 5.27
C VAL A 128 8.56 -8.60 3.82
N LEU A 129 7.75 -9.22 2.95
CA LEU A 129 7.69 -8.85 1.53
C LEU A 129 7.18 -7.43 1.31
N VAL A 130 6.11 -7.04 2.02
CA VAL A 130 5.59 -5.65 1.98
C VAL A 130 6.65 -4.68 2.47
N GLY A 131 7.31 -4.98 3.59
CA GLY A 131 8.36 -4.15 4.16
C GLY A 131 9.53 -3.95 3.19
N VAL A 132 10.09 -5.03 2.65
CA VAL A 132 11.18 -5.00 1.68
C VAL A 132 10.77 -4.27 0.40
N ALA A 133 9.58 -4.58 -0.15
CA ALA A 133 9.09 -3.97 -1.37
C ALA A 133 8.90 -2.45 -1.20
N LEU A 134 8.35 -2.00 -0.07
CA LEU A 134 8.20 -0.58 0.23
C LEU A 134 9.54 0.11 0.45
N ILE A 135 10.50 -0.47 1.17
CA ILE A 135 11.82 0.13 1.38
C ILE A 135 12.56 0.29 0.05
N LEU A 136 12.59 -0.74 -0.77
CA LEU A 136 13.27 -0.72 -2.07
C LEU A 136 12.50 0.05 -3.14
N GLY A 137 11.20 0.27 -2.96
CA GLY A 137 10.31 0.86 -3.95
C GLY A 137 10.10 -0.06 -5.13
N ILE A 138 9.69 -1.29 -4.86
CA ILE A 138 9.33 -2.31 -5.84
C ILE A 138 7.82 -2.45 -5.86
N LEU A 139 7.19 -2.15 -7.00
CA LEU A 139 5.72 -2.22 -7.15
C LEU A 139 5.01 -1.55 -5.97
N THR A 140 5.46 -0.33 -5.64
CA THR A 140 5.08 0.40 -4.42
C THR A 140 3.57 0.44 -4.18
N GLY A 141 2.78 0.69 -5.22
CA GLY A 141 1.31 0.71 -5.11
C GLY A 141 0.72 -0.66 -4.74
N ILE A 142 1.27 -1.75 -5.29
CA ILE A 142 0.84 -3.12 -5.01
C ILE A 142 1.26 -3.52 -3.59
N ALA A 143 2.50 -3.23 -3.20
CA ALA A 143 2.99 -3.49 -1.85
C ALA A 143 2.16 -2.74 -0.80
N ALA A 144 1.88 -1.45 -1.04
CA ALA A 144 1.02 -0.65 -0.18
C ALA A 144 -0.41 -1.20 -0.09
N PHE A 145 -0.97 -1.71 -1.20
CA PHE A 145 -2.28 -2.35 -1.20
C PHE A 145 -2.32 -3.57 -0.28
N PHE A 146 -1.32 -4.46 -0.35
CA PHE A 146 -1.26 -5.61 0.56
C PHE A 146 -1.02 -5.19 2.01
N GLY A 147 -0.25 -4.11 2.25
CA GLY A 147 -0.13 -3.51 3.57
C GLY A 147 -1.47 -3.04 4.13
N VAL A 148 -2.26 -2.29 3.35
CA VAL A 148 -3.62 -1.88 3.74
C VAL A 148 -4.51 -3.09 3.98
N PHE A 149 -4.44 -4.11 3.12
CA PHE A 149 -5.22 -5.33 3.27
C PHE A 149 -4.92 -6.05 4.59
N MET A 150 -3.65 -6.19 4.97
CA MET A 150 -3.27 -6.78 6.26
C MET A 150 -3.69 -5.91 7.43
N ASN A 151 -3.49 -4.59 7.36
CA ASN A 151 -3.97 -3.65 8.38
C ASN A 151 -5.48 -3.74 8.61
N MET A 152 -6.27 -3.84 7.54
CA MET A 152 -7.72 -4.02 7.65
C MET A 152 -8.08 -5.29 8.39
N ASN A 153 -7.38 -6.41 8.12
CA ASN A 153 -7.62 -7.66 8.84
C ASN A 153 -7.26 -7.55 10.33
N TYR A 154 -6.18 -6.85 10.69
CA TYR A 154 -5.84 -6.59 12.09
C TYR A 154 -6.88 -5.72 12.79
N LEU A 155 -7.35 -4.67 12.15
CA LEU A 155 -8.39 -3.79 12.69
C LEU A 155 -9.72 -4.52 12.86
N LEU A 156 -10.12 -5.35 11.89
CA LEU A 156 -11.32 -6.20 12.00
C LEU A 156 -11.21 -7.25 13.10
N ALA A 157 -10.01 -7.68 13.45
CA ALA A 157 -9.73 -8.55 14.59
C ALA A 157 -9.62 -7.81 15.93
N GLY A 158 -9.92 -6.51 15.96
CA GLY A 158 -9.86 -5.70 17.19
C GLY A 158 -8.45 -5.26 17.60
N THR A 159 -7.44 -5.48 16.74
CA THR A 159 -6.04 -5.09 17.04
C THR A 159 -5.78 -3.69 16.50
N VAL A 160 -5.84 -2.68 17.37
CA VAL A 160 -5.67 -1.27 16.98
C VAL A 160 -4.20 -0.91 16.81
N SER A 161 -3.40 -0.87 17.89
CA SER A 161 -1.96 -0.54 17.89
C SER A 161 -1.62 0.61 16.92
N THR A 162 -0.58 0.46 16.10
CA THR A 162 -0.17 1.40 15.04
C THR A 162 -0.92 1.20 13.71
N ASN A 163 -1.79 0.18 13.62
CA ASN A 163 -2.46 -0.21 12.37
C ASN A 163 -3.28 0.91 11.71
N PRO A 164 -4.03 1.78 12.43
CA PRO A 164 -4.76 2.87 11.79
C PRO A 164 -3.84 3.86 11.07
N ILE A 165 -2.70 4.21 11.69
CA ILE A 165 -1.74 5.16 11.11
C ILE A 165 -1.06 4.54 9.90
N LEU A 166 -0.58 3.30 10.02
CA LEU A 166 0.07 2.59 8.92
C LEU A 166 -0.89 2.38 7.75
N GLY A 167 -2.14 1.98 8.02
CA GLY A 167 -3.17 1.83 7.00
C GLY A 167 -3.48 3.14 6.28
N PHE A 168 -3.59 4.24 7.02
CA PHE A 168 -3.81 5.57 6.45
C PHE A 168 -2.65 6.01 5.55
N LEU A 169 -1.40 5.88 6.02
CA LEU A 169 -0.22 6.22 5.22
C LEU A 169 -0.09 5.32 3.98
N ALA A 170 -0.34 4.02 4.12
CA ALA A 170 -0.30 3.10 3.00
C ALA A 170 -1.40 3.38 1.96
N LEU A 171 -2.59 3.84 2.38
CA LEU A 171 -3.64 4.29 1.45
C LEU A 171 -3.15 5.46 0.60
N PHE A 172 -2.48 6.44 1.19
CA PHE A 172 -1.88 7.54 0.42
C PHE A 172 -0.76 7.07 -0.51
N LEU A 173 0.03 6.06 -0.12
CA LEU A 173 1.03 5.46 -1.03
C LEU A 173 0.35 4.79 -2.23
N ILE A 174 -0.83 4.17 -2.06
CA ILE A 174 -1.62 3.64 -3.18
C ILE A 174 -2.04 4.77 -4.11
N LEU A 175 -2.54 5.89 -3.58
CA LEU A 175 -2.93 7.04 -4.41
C LEU A 175 -1.72 7.66 -5.12
N ALA A 176 -0.56 7.69 -4.46
CA ALA A 176 0.70 8.22 -4.97
C ALA A 176 1.52 7.18 -5.76
N TRP A 177 0.99 6.02 -6.13
CA TRP A 177 1.72 4.90 -6.73
C TRP A 177 2.63 5.32 -7.90
N ARG A 178 2.23 6.34 -8.65
CA ARG A 178 2.98 6.87 -9.80
C ARG A 178 4.29 7.57 -9.41
N VAL A 179 4.35 8.19 -8.23
CA VAL A 179 5.50 8.99 -7.78
C VAL A 179 6.15 8.45 -6.52
N ALA A 180 5.45 7.62 -5.75
CA ALA A 180 5.98 7.08 -4.50
C ALA A 180 7.20 6.16 -4.72
N GLY A 181 7.27 5.47 -5.86
CA GLY A 181 8.41 4.63 -6.25
C GLY A 181 9.49 5.35 -7.07
N PHE A 182 9.38 6.66 -7.30
CA PHE A 182 10.28 7.42 -8.17
C PHE A 182 11.77 7.32 -7.74
N TYR A 183 12.05 7.46 -6.44
CA TYR A 183 13.37 7.21 -5.86
C TYR A 183 13.53 5.76 -5.42
N GLY A 184 13.12 4.79 -6.24
CA GLY A 184 13.19 3.37 -5.98
C GLY A 184 13.32 2.56 -7.27
N LEU A 185 13.21 1.24 -7.13
CA LEU A 185 13.30 0.32 -8.27
C LEU A 185 12.10 0.42 -9.22
N ASP A 186 10.99 1.05 -8.79
CA ASP A 186 9.85 1.34 -9.66
C ASP A 186 10.21 2.22 -10.86
N SER A 187 11.22 3.07 -10.72
CA SER A 187 11.74 3.87 -11.84
C SER A 187 12.28 3.03 -13.01
N TYR A 188 12.63 1.78 -12.74
CA TYR A 188 13.08 0.80 -13.74
C TYR A 188 12.00 -0.23 -14.07
N ILE A 189 11.28 -0.73 -13.06
CA ILE A 189 10.31 -1.83 -13.21
C ILE A 189 9.04 -1.36 -13.92
N LEU A 190 8.47 -0.21 -13.52
CA LEU A 190 7.21 0.27 -14.09
C LEU A 190 7.32 0.58 -15.60
N PRO A 191 8.41 1.15 -16.13
CA PRO A 191 8.57 1.29 -17.58
C PRO A 191 8.57 -0.03 -18.33
N LEU A 192 9.19 -1.08 -17.75
CA LEU A 192 9.19 -2.43 -18.34
C LEU A 192 7.77 -3.01 -18.41
N LEU A 193 6.90 -2.64 -17.47
CA LEU A 193 5.49 -3.03 -17.45
C LEU A 193 4.60 -2.13 -18.31
N GLY A 194 5.16 -1.15 -19.03
CA GLY A 194 4.42 -0.26 -19.92
C GLY A 194 3.59 0.80 -19.21
N THR A 195 3.89 1.12 -17.95
CA THR A 195 3.18 2.16 -17.22
C THR A 195 3.66 3.56 -17.63
N PRO A 196 2.77 4.55 -17.81
CA PRO A 196 3.05 5.77 -18.58
C PRO A 196 3.85 6.85 -17.84
N TRP A 197 4.04 6.78 -16.51
CA TRP A 197 4.62 7.90 -15.77
C TRP A 197 6.12 8.11 -15.98
N THR A 198 6.81 7.11 -16.43
CA THR A 198 8.26 7.16 -16.67
C THR A 198 8.64 7.64 -18.06
N GLY A 199 7.68 7.91 -18.90
CA GLY A 199 7.66 8.61 -20.18
C GLY A 199 8.90 8.65 -21.07
N THR A 200 10.09 8.51 -20.52
CA THR A 200 11.35 8.70 -21.27
C THR A 200 11.94 7.41 -21.84
N LEU A 201 11.64 6.24 -21.26
CA LEU A 201 12.18 4.97 -21.75
C LEU A 201 11.24 4.26 -22.74
N ALA A 202 9.94 4.51 -22.67
CA ALA A 202 8.93 3.87 -23.53
C ALA A 202 8.25 4.83 -24.53
N HIS A 203 8.41 6.14 -24.39
CA HIS A 203 7.79 7.12 -25.28
C HIS A 203 8.85 7.69 -26.23
N LYS A 204 8.94 7.13 -27.44
CA LYS A 204 9.43 7.90 -28.58
C LYS A 204 8.47 9.10 -28.74
N PRO A 205 8.94 10.34 -28.65
CA PRO A 205 8.06 11.49 -28.86
C PRO A 205 7.42 11.32 -30.25
N THR A 206 6.11 11.26 -30.31
CA THR A 206 5.39 11.32 -31.58
C THR A 206 5.81 12.63 -32.24
N PRO A 207 6.34 12.61 -33.47
CA PRO A 207 6.69 13.84 -34.18
C PRO A 207 5.43 14.72 -34.14
N THR A 208 5.52 15.88 -33.50
CA THR A 208 4.47 16.89 -33.56
C THR A 208 4.20 17.15 -35.04
N ALA A 209 3.02 16.85 -35.51
CA ALA A 209 2.62 17.12 -36.88
C ALA A 209 2.97 18.61 -37.16
N ALA A 210 3.86 18.84 -38.09
CA ALA A 210 4.28 20.17 -38.44
C ALA A 210 3.03 20.99 -38.77
N THR A 211 2.81 22.05 -38.01
CA THR A 211 1.73 23.00 -38.27
C THR A 211 1.81 23.41 -39.73
N PRO A 212 0.77 23.20 -40.55
CA PRO A 212 0.84 23.58 -41.96
C PRO A 212 1.15 25.06 -42.04
N SER A 213 2.29 25.38 -42.67
CA SER A 213 2.70 26.73 -42.95
C SER A 213 1.56 27.46 -43.69
N ARG A 214 0.97 28.46 -43.04
CA ARG A 214 0.03 29.37 -43.70
C ARG A 214 0.78 30.04 -44.86
N LYS A 215 0.44 29.70 -46.12
CA LYS A 215 0.87 30.45 -47.29
C LYS A 215 0.44 31.91 -47.12
N PRO A 216 1.32 32.88 -47.41
CA PRO A 216 0.93 34.28 -47.39
C PRO A 216 -0.19 34.51 -48.42
N VAL A 217 -1.25 35.13 -48.01
CA VAL A 217 -2.31 35.62 -48.92
C VAL A 217 -1.71 36.79 -49.68
N ALA A 218 -1.59 36.64 -50.98
CA ALA A 218 -1.22 37.76 -51.87
C ALA A 218 -2.41 38.74 -51.86
N VAL A 219 -2.16 39.97 -51.42
CA VAL A 219 -3.06 41.10 -51.57
C VAL A 219 -2.86 41.63 -52.97
N GLN A 220 -3.92 41.58 -53.82
CA GLN A 220 -4.01 42.36 -55.06
C GLN A 220 -4.70 43.68 -54.76
#